data_177a6d2927fa8de31d3ffb0bf03b7458
#
_entry.id   177a6d2927fa8de31d3ffb0bf03b7458
#
_cell.length_a   1.000
_cell.length_b   1.000
_cell.length_c   1.000
_cell.angle_alpha   90.00
_cell.angle_beta   90.00
_cell.angle_gamma   90.00
#
_symmetry.space_group_name_H-M   'P 1'
#
loop_
_entity.id
_entity.type
_entity.pdbx_description
1 polymer ?
#
loop_
_entity_poly.entity_id
_entity_poly.type
_entity_poly.pdbx_seq_one_letter_code
_entity_poly.pdbx_strand_id
1 'polypeptide(L)'
;FPMMIGTWKLGPALAMGNSVVLKPSESASLSLMRMAELALEAGLPPGVLNAVTGEGHVVGEALGLSMDVDVLVFTGSGTTGRKLMEYAARSNMKRVYLELGGKSPNIVFADAPNLDEAAKVTAGGIFRNSGQVCVAGSRLLVEASIHNEFVAAVAKASEAMRVGDPLSVDTHIGAINSDDQLNANLGFVKTAIAEGGEIITGGERILEETGG
;
A
#
# COMPACT_ATOMS: atom_id res chain seq x y z
N PHE A 1 -2.20 4.16 -5.56
CA PHE A 1 -3.35 3.57 -4.85
C PHE A 1 -4.33 4.56 -4.21
N PRO A 2 -3.96 5.79 -3.76
CA PRO A 2 -4.86 6.63 -2.95
C PRO A 2 -6.24 6.87 -3.57
N MET A 3 -6.31 7.21 -4.85
CA MET A 3 -7.58 7.41 -5.55
C MET A 3 -8.40 6.11 -5.61
N MET A 4 -7.78 5.01 -6.02
CA MET A 4 -8.44 3.70 -6.12
C MET A 4 -8.99 3.24 -4.77
N ILE A 5 -8.18 3.30 -3.70
CA ILE A 5 -8.60 2.90 -2.35
C ILE A 5 -9.69 3.83 -1.81
N GLY A 6 -9.63 5.12 -2.12
CA GLY A 6 -10.70 6.07 -1.80
C GLY A 6 -12.02 5.67 -2.47
N THR A 7 -11.99 5.38 -3.77
CA THR A 7 -13.20 4.98 -4.52
C THR A 7 -13.79 3.65 -4.06
N TRP A 8 -12.98 2.69 -3.62
CA TRP A 8 -13.47 1.42 -3.04
C TRP A 8 -14.33 1.62 -1.80
N LYS A 9 -14.09 2.70 -1.05
CA LYS A 9 -14.87 3.05 0.13
C LYS A 9 -16.08 3.91 -0.21
N LEU A 10 -15.88 4.89 -1.10
CA LEU A 10 -16.92 5.83 -1.49
C LEU A 10 -18.05 5.16 -2.28
N GLY A 11 -17.72 4.29 -3.24
CA GLY A 11 -18.69 3.64 -4.10
C GLY A 11 -19.81 2.93 -3.30
N PRO A 12 -19.49 1.94 -2.47
CA PRO A 12 -20.52 1.25 -1.69
C PRO A 12 -21.21 2.16 -0.66
N ALA A 13 -20.48 3.09 -0.02
CA ALA A 13 -21.08 4.00 0.96
C ALA A 13 -22.16 4.89 0.33
N LEU A 14 -21.85 5.52 -0.80
CA LEU A 14 -22.78 6.39 -1.52
C LEU A 14 -23.93 5.59 -2.16
N ALA A 15 -23.67 4.41 -2.71
CA ALA A 15 -24.69 3.54 -3.27
C ALA A 15 -25.76 3.11 -2.25
N MET A 16 -25.36 3.02 -0.98
CA MET A 16 -26.27 2.70 0.13
C MET A 16 -26.91 3.93 0.78
N GLY A 17 -26.77 5.11 0.19
CA GLY A 17 -27.40 6.34 0.63
C GLY A 17 -26.75 7.01 1.85
N ASN A 18 -25.50 6.68 2.16
CA ASN A 18 -24.78 7.30 3.26
C ASN A 18 -24.18 8.65 2.85
N SER A 19 -24.06 9.58 3.80
CA SER A 19 -23.15 10.72 3.69
C SER A 19 -21.75 10.31 4.12
N VAL A 20 -20.72 10.91 3.49
CA VAL A 20 -19.32 10.55 3.69
C VAL A 20 -18.47 11.78 3.96
N VAL A 21 -17.63 11.69 4.99
CA VAL A 21 -16.49 12.58 5.20
C VAL A 21 -15.23 11.82 4.76
N LEU A 22 -14.58 12.28 3.70
CA LEU A 22 -13.38 11.70 3.14
C LEU A 22 -12.15 12.50 3.55
N LYS A 23 -11.23 11.87 4.27
CA LYS A 23 -9.90 12.43 4.53
C LYS A 23 -8.87 11.71 3.65
N PRO A 24 -8.36 12.32 2.59
CA PRO A 24 -7.27 11.74 1.80
C PRO A 24 -5.93 11.79 2.55
N SER A 25 -4.94 11.00 2.10
CA SER A 25 -3.56 11.14 2.56
C SER A 25 -3.01 12.52 2.23
N GLU A 26 -2.18 13.06 3.10
CA GLU A 26 -1.52 14.35 2.95
C GLU A 26 -0.68 14.43 1.67
N SER A 27 0.03 13.34 1.37
CA SER A 27 0.91 13.23 0.20
C SER A 27 0.18 12.94 -1.12
N ALA A 28 -1.14 12.67 -1.10
CA ALA A 28 -1.88 12.25 -2.29
C ALA A 28 -3.37 12.68 -2.25
N SER A 29 -3.61 13.96 -1.94
CA SER A 29 -4.98 14.49 -1.77
C SER A 29 -5.64 14.94 -3.08
N LEU A 30 -4.88 15.46 -4.05
CA LEU A 30 -5.40 16.22 -5.20
C LEU A 30 -6.41 15.44 -6.04
N SER A 31 -6.15 14.18 -6.35
CA SER A 31 -7.05 13.35 -7.17
C SER A 31 -8.39 13.09 -6.50
N LEU A 32 -8.40 12.89 -5.17
CA LEU A 32 -9.63 12.68 -4.40
C LEU A 32 -10.42 13.97 -4.19
N MET A 33 -9.73 15.10 -4.05
CA MET A 33 -10.37 16.42 -4.03
C MET A 33 -11.08 16.70 -5.36
N ARG A 34 -10.37 16.50 -6.49
CA ARG A 34 -10.97 16.67 -7.83
C ARG A 34 -12.15 15.71 -8.05
N MET A 35 -12.06 14.49 -7.56
CA MET A 35 -13.17 13.53 -7.63
C MET A 35 -14.40 14.01 -6.85
N ALA A 36 -14.23 14.63 -5.69
CA ALA A 36 -15.35 15.19 -4.94
C ALA A 36 -16.02 16.35 -5.68
N GLU A 37 -15.26 17.21 -6.36
CA GLU A 37 -15.79 18.26 -7.24
C GLU A 37 -16.59 17.67 -8.39
N LEU A 38 -16.03 16.67 -9.08
CA LEU A 38 -16.70 15.97 -10.19
C LEU A 38 -18.00 15.28 -9.74
N ALA A 39 -18.05 14.77 -8.51
CA ALA A 39 -19.28 14.20 -7.96
C ALA A 39 -20.38 15.24 -7.81
N LEU A 40 -20.05 16.46 -7.37
CA LEU A 40 -21.01 17.58 -7.34
C LEU A 40 -21.45 18.00 -8.73
N GLU A 41 -20.51 18.13 -9.68
CA GLU A 41 -20.82 18.43 -11.09
C GLU A 41 -21.76 17.37 -11.71
N ALA A 42 -21.61 16.11 -11.31
CA ALA A 42 -22.46 15.00 -11.75
C ALA A 42 -23.84 14.95 -11.06
N GLY A 43 -24.12 15.87 -10.15
CA GLY A 43 -25.43 15.99 -9.48
C GLY A 43 -25.53 15.31 -8.12
N LEU A 44 -24.41 14.90 -7.49
CA LEU A 44 -24.44 14.44 -6.11
C LEU A 44 -24.87 15.62 -5.21
N PRO A 45 -25.88 15.46 -4.34
CA PRO A 45 -26.34 16.56 -3.51
C PRO A 45 -25.24 17.11 -2.59
N PRO A 46 -25.15 18.44 -2.39
CA PRO A 46 -24.22 19.03 -1.43
C PRO A 46 -24.35 18.42 -0.03
N GLY A 47 -23.20 18.17 0.62
CA GLY A 47 -23.17 17.56 1.95
C GLY A 47 -23.19 16.03 1.98
N VAL A 48 -23.43 15.36 0.84
CA VAL A 48 -23.37 13.89 0.77
C VAL A 48 -21.94 13.39 0.70
N LEU A 49 -21.06 14.07 -0.04
CA LEU A 49 -19.61 13.80 -0.04
C LEU A 49 -18.85 15.06 0.37
N ASN A 50 -18.11 14.97 1.47
CA ASN A 50 -17.34 16.07 2.04
C ASN A 50 -15.86 15.65 2.10
N ALA A 51 -15.01 16.30 1.34
CA ALA A 51 -13.57 16.04 1.39
C ALA A 51 -12.89 17.05 2.33
N VAL A 52 -12.13 16.54 3.31
CA VAL A 52 -11.38 17.36 4.28
C VAL A 52 -9.91 17.00 4.23
N THR A 53 -9.06 17.99 4.06
CA THR A 53 -7.60 17.83 4.10
C THR A 53 -7.05 18.12 5.48
N GLY A 54 -5.86 17.62 5.76
CA GLY A 54 -5.15 17.87 7.02
C GLY A 54 -4.40 16.64 7.49
N GLU A 55 -3.59 16.83 8.50
CA GLU A 55 -2.74 15.78 9.06
C GLU A 55 -3.57 14.67 9.72
N GLY A 56 -3.14 13.41 9.52
CA GLY A 56 -3.86 12.23 10.01
C GLY A 56 -4.02 12.21 11.52
N HIS A 57 -3.03 12.70 12.27
CA HIS A 57 -3.09 12.77 13.72
C HIS A 57 -4.04 13.86 14.24
N VAL A 58 -4.40 14.86 13.42
CA VAL A 58 -5.36 15.91 13.76
C VAL A 58 -6.75 15.54 13.27
N VAL A 59 -6.92 15.47 11.95
CA VAL A 59 -8.25 15.23 11.34
C VAL A 59 -8.73 13.80 11.57
N GLY A 60 -7.80 12.81 11.50
CA GLY A 60 -8.12 11.40 11.76
C GLY A 60 -8.56 11.17 13.22
N GLU A 61 -7.91 11.84 14.18
CA GLU A 61 -8.33 11.80 15.59
C GLU A 61 -9.68 12.44 15.77
N ALA A 62 -9.91 13.63 15.21
CA ALA A 62 -11.20 14.32 15.29
C ALA A 62 -12.34 13.46 14.75
N LEU A 63 -12.17 12.81 13.60
CA LEU A 63 -13.17 11.89 13.04
C LEU A 63 -13.36 10.64 13.93
N GLY A 64 -12.25 10.09 14.44
CA GLY A 64 -12.28 8.92 15.32
C GLY A 64 -13.01 9.17 16.64
N LEU A 65 -12.84 10.35 17.24
CA LEU A 65 -13.46 10.76 18.50
C LEU A 65 -14.85 11.38 18.33
N SER A 66 -15.27 11.78 17.12
CA SER A 66 -16.58 12.39 16.89
C SER A 66 -17.71 11.46 17.30
N MET A 67 -18.70 11.99 18.00
CA MET A 67 -19.94 11.27 18.36
C MET A 67 -20.92 11.16 17.18
N ASP A 68 -20.73 11.96 16.12
CA ASP A 68 -21.62 12.05 14.95
C ASP A 68 -21.16 11.21 13.76
N VAL A 69 -20.04 10.49 13.90
CA VAL A 69 -19.54 9.53 12.91
C VAL A 69 -19.94 8.12 13.32
N ASP A 70 -20.78 7.46 12.54
CA ASP A 70 -21.32 6.12 12.86
C ASP A 70 -20.37 4.97 12.47
N VAL A 71 -19.61 5.17 11.38
CA VAL A 71 -18.70 4.15 10.83
C VAL A 71 -17.41 4.82 10.38
N LEU A 72 -16.27 4.19 10.71
CA LEU A 72 -14.95 4.60 10.24
C LEU A 72 -14.33 3.50 9.41
N VAL A 73 -13.88 3.86 8.19
CA VAL A 73 -13.20 2.92 7.28
C VAL A 73 -11.82 3.45 6.96
N PHE A 74 -10.79 2.66 7.19
CA PHE A 74 -9.40 3.10 7.07
C PHE A 74 -8.56 2.09 6.29
N THR A 75 -7.62 2.60 5.50
CA THR A 75 -6.52 1.81 4.92
C THR A 75 -5.20 2.49 5.25
N GLY A 76 -4.27 1.73 5.82
CA GLY A 76 -2.95 2.26 6.16
C GLY A 76 -2.16 1.35 7.12
N SER A 77 -1.39 1.95 8.04
CA SER A 77 -0.55 1.20 8.96
C SER A 77 -1.33 0.57 10.11
N GLY A 78 -0.86 -0.58 10.61
CA GLY A 78 -1.42 -1.22 11.80
C GLY A 78 -1.36 -0.34 13.05
N THR A 79 -0.33 0.52 13.15
CA THR A 79 -0.20 1.48 14.26
C THR A 79 -1.34 2.50 14.24
N THR A 80 -1.65 3.06 13.09
CA THR A 80 -2.79 3.98 12.93
C THR A 80 -4.11 3.27 13.14
N GLY A 81 -4.27 2.05 12.62
CA GLY A 81 -5.48 1.25 12.81
C GLY A 81 -5.81 1.03 14.29
N ARG A 82 -4.80 0.71 15.13
CA ARG A 82 -4.99 0.58 16.58
C ARG A 82 -5.49 1.87 17.22
N LYS A 83 -4.88 3.02 16.87
CA LYS A 83 -5.33 4.34 17.37
C LYS A 83 -6.79 4.62 17.00
N LEU A 84 -7.20 4.30 15.79
CA LEU A 84 -8.59 4.51 15.37
C LEU A 84 -9.57 3.62 16.14
N MET A 85 -9.19 2.39 16.49
CA MET A 85 -9.98 1.54 17.38
C MET A 85 -10.05 2.12 18.80
N GLU A 86 -8.95 2.66 19.33
CA GLU A 86 -8.93 3.36 20.63
C GLU A 86 -9.85 4.60 20.62
N TYR A 87 -9.82 5.40 19.57
CA TYR A 87 -10.71 6.56 19.42
C TYR A 87 -12.19 6.15 19.36
N ALA A 88 -12.50 5.08 18.63
CA ALA A 88 -13.84 4.53 18.58
C ALA A 88 -14.32 4.06 19.96
N ALA A 89 -13.47 3.37 20.72
CA ALA A 89 -13.78 2.93 22.09
C ALA A 89 -13.99 4.10 23.06
N ARG A 90 -13.31 5.22 22.85
CA ARG A 90 -13.40 6.44 23.67
C ARG A 90 -14.53 7.38 23.26
N SER A 91 -15.24 7.08 22.19
CA SER A 91 -16.37 7.87 21.68
C SER A 91 -17.68 7.06 21.73
N ASN A 92 -18.37 6.94 20.62
CA ASN A 92 -19.67 6.25 20.51
C ASN A 92 -19.58 4.75 20.20
N MET A 93 -18.41 4.12 20.32
CA MET A 93 -18.15 2.72 19.95
C MET A 93 -18.51 2.41 18.49
N LYS A 94 -18.27 3.38 17.60
CA LYS A 94 -18.51 3.21 16.16
C LYS A 94 -17.78 1.98 15.59
N ARG A 95 -18.35 1.41 14.55
CA ARG A 95 -17.67 0.32 13.82
C ARG A 95 -16.44 0.86 13.09
N VAL A 96 -15.32 0.14 13.21
CA VAL A 96 -14.07 0.46 12.53
C VAL A 96 -13.71 -0.70 11.60
N TYR A 97 -13.63 -0.42 10.30
CA TYR A 97 -13.19 -1.37 9.28
C TYR A 97 -11.78 -1.01 8.86
N LEU A 98 -10.87 -1.95 8.98
CA LEU A 98 -9.44 -1.75 8.79
C LEU A 98 -8.88 -2.64 7.67
N GLU A 99 -8.29 -2.00 6.67
CA GLU A 99 -7.43 -2.62 5.68
C GLU A 99 -5.99 -2.21 5.99
N LEU A 100 -5.16 -3.16 6.37
CA LEU A 100 -3.83 -2.89 6.92
C LEU A 100 -2.74 -3.60 6.12
N GLY A 101 -1.49 -3.34 6.47
CA GLY A 101 -0.34 -4.01 5.86
C GLY A 101 -0.25 -5.49 6.25
N GLY A 102 0.47 -6.23 5.44
CA GLY A 102 0.69 -7.66 5.65
C GLY A 102 2.06 -8.12 5.17
N LYS A 103 2.34 -9.40 5.40
CA LYS A 103 3.47 -10.14 4.87
C LYS A 103 2.95 -11.46 4.31
N SER A 104 2.25 -11.37 3.17
CA SER A 104 1.55 -12.52 2.57
C SER A 104 2.54 -13.59 2.09
N PRO A 105 2.24 -14.87 2.31
CA PRO A 105 3.04 -15.95 1.75
C PRO A 105 2.78 -16.09 0.24
N ASN A 106 3.85 -16.37 -0.50
CA ASN A 106 3.83 -16.86 -1.87
C ASN A 106 4.47 -18.24 -1.85
N ILE A 107 3.72 -19.29 -2.18
CA ILE A 107 4.14 -20.69 -1.98
C ILE A 107 4.31 -21.35 -3.33
N VAL A 108 5.49 -21.95 -3.57
CA VAL A 108 5.83 -22.60 -4.84
C VAL A 108 6.31 -24.02 -4.58
N PHE A 109 5.62 -24.98 -5.17
CA PHE A 109 5.98 -26.41 -5.16
C PHE A 109 6.64 -26.82 -6.48
N ALA A 110 7.36 -27.94 -6.45
CA ALA A 110 8.11 -28.46 -7.61
C ALA A 110 7.21 -28.87 -8.79
N ASP A 111 5.95 -29.17 -8.55
CA ASP A 111 4.96 -29.54 -9.56
C ASP A 111 4.26 -28.33 -10.20
N ALA A 112 4.70 -27.11 -9.93
CA ALA A 112 4.18 -25.92 -10.60
C ALA A 112 4.38 -26.05 -12.12
N PRO A 113 3.33 -25.82 -12.94
CA PRO A 113 3.36 -26.18 -14.37
C PRO A 113 4.39 -25.41 -15.19
N ASN A 114 4.83 -24.24 -14.73
CA ASN A 114 5.84 -23.39 -15.40
C ASN A 114 6.59 -22.56 -14.37
N LEU A 115 7.75 -23.02 -13.96
CA LEU A 115 8.59 -22.36 -12.94
C LEU A 115 9.14 -21.01 -13.41
N ASP A 116 9.46 -20.84 -14.70
CA ASP A 116 9.94 -19.57 -15.24
C ASP A 116 8.85 -18.49 -15.18
N GLU A 117 7.63 -18.84 -15.52
CA GLU A 117 6.51 -17.91 -15.43
C GLU A 117 6.16 -17.63 -13.96
N ALA A 118 6.17 -18.65 -13.10
CA ALA A 118 5.99 -18.48 -11.67
C ALA A 118 7.03 -17.52 -11.06
N ALA A 119 8.30 -17.57 -11.50
CA ALA A 119 9.35 -16.67 -11.05
C ALA A 119 9.07 -15.21 -11.48
N LYS A 120 8.62 -14.98 -12.71
CA LYS A 120 8.24 -13.64 -13.20
C LYS A 120 7.02 -13.09 -12.43
N VAL A 121 6.01 -13.92 -12.22
CA VAL A 121 4.83 -13.55 -11.42
C VAL A 121 5.21 -13.24 -9.99
N THR A 122 6.13 -14.01 -9.39
CA THR A 122 6.66 -13.76 -8.05
C THR A 122 7.36 -12.40 -7.97
N ALA A 123 8.30 -12.12 -8.89
CA ALA A 123 9.00 -10.83 -8.95
C ALA A 123 8.02 -9.66 -9.18
N GLY A 124 7.13 -9.78 -10.15
CA GLY A 124 6.10 -8.77 -10.42
C GLY A 124 5.13 -8.55 -9.25
N GLY A 125 4.79 -9.62 -8.53
CA GLY A 125 3.87 -9.58 -7.38
C GLY A 125 4.43 -8.85 -6.16
N ILE A 126 5.76 -8.83 -5.98
CA ILE A 126 6.40 -8.13 -4.87
C ILE A 126 6.94 -6.75 -5.25
N PHE A 127 7.60 -6.60 -6.41
CA PHE A 127 8.29 -5.36 -6.75
C PHE A 127 7.41 -4.32 -7.45
N ARG A 128 6.24 -4.71 -7.97
CA ARG A 128 5.28 -3.76 -8.51
C ARG A 128 4.97 -2.68 -7.48
N ASN A 129 4.79 -1.43 -7.97
CA ASN A 129 4.53 -0.26 -7.12
C ASN A 129 5.59 -0.08 -6.01
N SER A 130 6.86 -0.35 -6.34
CA SER A 130 8.00 -0.26 -5.41
C SER A 130 7.83 -1.13 -4.15
N GLY A 131 7.15 -2.28 -4.28
CA GLY A 131 6.85 -3.19 -3.16
C GLY A 131 5.80 -2.68 -2.17
N GLN A 132 5.22 -1.51 -2.40
CA GLN A 132 4.29 -0.86 -1.47
C GLN A 132 2.84 -1.30 -1.72
N VAL A 133 2.56 -2.59 -1.57
CA VAL A 133 1.25 -3.21 -1.77
C VAL A 133 0.90 -4.09 -0.56
N CYS A 134 -0.27 -3.86 0.03
CA CYS A 134 -0.71 -4.56 1.26
C CYS A 134 -0.82 -6.08 1.10
N VAL A 135 -1.14 -6.57 -0.10
CA VAL A 135 -1.31 -8.00 -0.43
C VAL A 135 -0.07 -8.61 -1.11
N ALA A 136 1.03 -7.86 -1.23
CA ALA A 136 2.25 -8.37 -1.88
C ALA A 136 2.74 -9.68 -1.26
N GLY A 137 3.10 -10.65 -2.08
CA GLY A 137 3.67 -11.95 -1.69
C GLY A 137 5.10 -11.82 -1.19
N SER A 138 5.29 -11.11 -0.10
CA SER A 138 6.60 -10.69 0.43
C SER A 138 7.35 -11.79 1.17
N ARG A 139 6.74 -12.95 1.40
CA ARG A 139 7.40 -14.14 1.94
C ARG A 139 7.31 -15.27 0.93
N LEU A 140 8.38 -15.46 0.18
CA LEU A 140 8.47 -16.56 -0.78
C LEU A 140 8.87 -17.85 -0.05
N LEU A 141 8.00 -18.84 -0.10
CA LEU A 141 8.20 -20.18 0.45
C LEU A 141 8.33 -21.15 -0.72
N VAL A 142 9.51 -21.74 -0.88
CA VAL A 142 9.83 -22.61 -2.01
C VAL A 142 10.13 -24.02 -1.50
N GLU A 143 9.60 -25.04 -2.19
CA GLU A 143 9.95 -26.43 -1.91
C GLU A 143 11.47 -26.64 -2.03
N ALA A 144 12.07 -27.34 -1.07
CA ALA A 144 13.51 -27.47 -0.95
C ALA A 144 14.18 -28.04 -2.22
N SER A 145 13.50 -28.94 -2.94
CA SER A 145 14.01 -29.59 -4.15
C SER A 145 14.29 -28.62 -5.29
N ILE A 146 13.58 -27.49 -5.38
CA ILE A 146 13.70 -26.49 -6.45
C ILE A 146 14.22 -25.13 -5.93
N HIS A 147 14.56 -25.04 -4.64
CA HIS A 147 14.85 -23.76 -3.98
C HIS A 147 15.90 -22.93 -4.72
N ASN A 148 17.08 -23.48 -4.96
CA ASN A 148 18.19 -22.71 -5.53
C ASN A 148 17.91 -22.27 -6.98
N GLU A 149 17.32 -23.15 -7.78
CA GLU A 149 16.95 -22.86 -9.16
C GLU A 149 15.86 -21.77 -9.22
N PHE A 150 14.84 -21.91 -8.41
CA PHE A 150 13.73 -20.96 -8.39
C PHE A 150 14.15 -19.59 -7.87
N VAL A 151 14.96 -19.52 -6.81
CA VAL A 151 15.50 -18.26 -6.28
C VAL A 151 16.36 -17.55 -7.33
N ALA A 152 17.20 -18.26 -8.05
CA ALA A 152 17.98 -17.69 -9.15
C ALA A 152 17.09 -17.16 -10.28
N ALA A 153 16.01 -17.87 -10.63
CA ALA A 153 15.04 -17.42 -11.63
C ALA A 153 14.30 -16.15 -11.19
N VAL A 154 13.90 -16.05 -9.91
CA VAL A 154 13.29 -14.84 -9.33
C VAL A 154 14.28 -13.67 -9.35
N ALA A 155 15.54 -13.88 -8.95
CA ALA A 155 16.57 -12.84 -9.00
C ALA A 155 16.73 -12.29 -10.42
N LYS A 156 16.89 -13.19 -11.42
CA LYS A 156 16.97 -12.80 -12.83
C LYS A 156 15.75 -12.02 -13.32
N ALA A 157 14.55 -12.45 -12.93
CA ALA A 157 13.31 -11.75 -13.28
C ALA A 157 13.24 -10.36 -12.63
N SER A 158 13.73 -10.22 -11.39
CA SER A 158 13.79 -8.95 -10.66
C SER A 158 14.78 -7.97 -11.28
N GLU A 159 15.97 -8.43 -11.65
CA GLU A 159 17.02 -7.62 -12.30
C GLU A 159 16.59 -7.12 -13.70
N ALA A 160 15.68 -7.82 -14.36
CA ALA A 160 15.11 -7.38 -15.63
C ALA A 160 14.10 -6.22 -15.47
N MET A 161 13.66 -5.91 -14.24
CA MET A 161 12.74 -4.81 -13.96
C MET A 161 13.49 -3.48 -13.91
N ARG A 162 13.13 -2.56 -14.80
CA ARG A 162 13.78 -1.24 -14.86
C ARG A 162 13.23 -0.32 -13.77
N VAL A 163 14.13 0.14 -12.90
CA VAL A 163 13.85 1.22 -11.94
C VAL A 163 14.20 2.56 -12.59
N GLY A 164 13.37 3.59 -12.48
CA GLY A 164 13.63 4.87 -13.11
C GLY A 164 12.54 5.90 -12.96
N ASP A 165 12.59 6.93 -13.81
CA ASP A 165 11.61 8.00 -13.86
C ASP A 165 10.19 7.44 -14.07
N PRO A 166 9.24 7.71 -13.15
CA PRO A 166 7.87 7.20 -13.24
C PRO A 166 7.08 7.75 -14.45
N LEU A 167 7.54 8.82 -15.08
CA LEU A 167 6.93 9.37 -16.30
C LEU A 167 7.45 8.71 -17.58
N SER A 168 8.51 7.91 -17.50
CA SER A 168 9.00 7.13 -18.64
C SER A 168 8.17 5.87 -18.84
N VAL A 169 7.73 5.62 -20.09
CA VAL A 169 6.95 4.43 -20.45
C VAL A 169 7.71 3.12 -20.28
N ASP A 170 9.04 3.19 -20.24
CA ASP A 170 9.91 2.02 -20.08
C ASP A 170 10.19 1.68 -18.60
N THR A 171 9.80 2.51 -17.67
CA THR A 171 10.01 2.28 -16.24
C THR A 171 8.99 1.27 -15.69
N HIS A 172 9.48 0.25 -15.00
CA HIS A 172 8.65 -0.74 -14.31
C HIS A 172 8.41 -0.38 -12.84
N ILE A 173 9.41 0.24 -12.22
CA ILE A 173 9.42 0.57 -10.79
C ILE A 173 9.87 2.02 -10.64
N GLY A 174 9.03 2.86 -10.04
CA GLY A 174 9.36 4.23 -9.70
C GLY A 174 10.03 4.34 -8.33
N ALA A 175 10.20 5.59 -7.85
CA ALA A 175 10.77 5.87 -6.54
C ALA A 175 9.93 5.31 -5.38
N ILE A 176 10.60 5.05 -4.26
CA ILE A 176 9.94 4.81 -2.97
C ILE A 176 9.21 6.09 -2.53
N ASN A 177 8.06 5.93 -1.89
CA ASN A 177 7.11 7.02 -1.57
C ASN A 177 7.72 8.19 -0.76
N SER A 178 8.75 7.94 0.07
CA SER A 178 9.40 8.96 0.89
C SER A 178 10.77 8.49 1.38
N ASP A 179 11.62 9.44 1.77
CA ASP A 179 12.93 9.15 2.40
C ASP A 179 12.77 8.35 3.70
N ASP A 180 11.75 8.63 4.50
CA ASP A 180 11.48 7.85 5.72
C ASP A 180 11.21 6.38 5.39
N GLN A 181 10.43 6.11 4.34
CA GLN A 181 10.15 4.74 3.92
C GLN A 181 11.39 4.08 3.32
N LEU A 182 12.18 4.80 2.53
CA LEU A 182 13.46 4.30 2.01
C LEU A 182 14.40 3.90 3.15
N ASN A 183 14.60 4.80 4.13
CA ASN A 183 15.45 4.55 5.28
C ASN A 183 14.95 3.39 6.13
N ALA A 184 13.64 3.25 6.32
CA ALA A 184 13.05 2.10 7.00
C ALA A 184 13.34 0.78 6.27
N ASN A 185 13.20 0.76 4.94
CA ASN A 185 13.49 -0.41 4.12
C ASN A 185 14.97 -0.82 4.22
N LEU A 186 15.90 0.13 4.09
CA LEU A 186 17.33 -0.11 4.25
C LEU A 186 17.68 -0.59 5.66
N GLY A 187 16.97 -0.08 6.68
CA GLY A 187 17.07 -0.55 8.06
C GLY A 187 16.67 -2.02 8.22
N PHE A 188 15.58 -2.44 7.58
CA PHE A 188 15.15 -3.85 7.59
C PHE A 188 16.16 -4.76 6.87
N VAL A 189 16.73 -4.32 5.75
CA VAL A 189 17.80 -5.06 5.05
C VAL A 189 19.01 -5.27 5.97
N LYS A 190 19.47 -4.22 6.65
CA LYS A 190 20.59 -4.31 7.63
C LYS A 190 20.27 -5.28 8.77
N THR A 191 19.05 -5.24 9.28
CA THR A 191 18.61 -6.15 10.35
C THR A 191 18.60 -7.59 9.85
N ALA A 192 18.09 -7.86 8.66
CA ALA A 192 18.06 -9.20 8.09
C ALA A 192 19.47 -9.78 7.91
N ILE A 193 20.44 -8.97 7.46
CA ILE A 193 21.85 -9.39 7.36
C ILE A 193 22.41 -9.72 8.75
N ALA A 194 22.16 -8.86 9.75
CA ALA A 194 22.63 -9.06 11.11
C ALA A 194 22.05 -10.32 11.76
N GLU A 195 20.85 -10.73 11.34
CA GLU A 195 20.19 -11.97 11.78
C GLU A 195 20.60 -13.21 10.95
N GLY A 196 21.58 -13.08 10.05
CA GLY A 196 22.11 -14.18 9.25
C GLY A 196 21.43 -14.37 7.89
N GLY A 197 20.64 -13.41 7.45
CA GLY A 197 20.06 -13.39 6.11
C GLY A 197 21.11 -13.11 5.03
N GLU A 198 20.91 -13.67 3.83
CA GLU A 198 21.74 -13.48 2.66
C GLU A 198 21.03 -12.59 1.63
N ILE A 199 21.76 -11.63 1.07
CA ILE A 199 21.26 -10.81 -0.04
C ILE A 199 21.58 -11.54 -1.34
N ILE A 200 20.53 -11.85 -2.10
CA ILE A 200 20.67 -12.48 -3.42
C ILE A 200 20.84 -11.41 -4.50
N THR A 201 20.07 -10.33 -4.44
CA THR A 201 20.18 -9.19 -5.37
C THR A 201 19.64 -7.92 -4.73
N GLY A 202 20.11 -6.73 -5.15
CA GLY A 202 19.68 -5.43 -4.62
C GLY A 202 20.15 -5.17 -3.19
N GLY A 203 19.27 -4.59 -2.38
CA GLY A 203 19.54 -4.27 -0.97
C GLY A 203 20.19 -2.90 -0.75
N GLU A 204 20.38 -2.11 -1.79
CA GLU A 204 21.02 -0.79 -1.77
C GLU A 204 20.11 0.27 -2.39
N ARG A 205 20.34 1.54 -2.02
CA ARG A 205 19.80 2.67 -2.75
C ARG A 205 20.49 2.78 -4.11
N ILE A 206 19.71 3.03 -5.15
CA ILE A 206 20.19 3.28 -6.51
C ILE A 206 19.66 4.62 -6.99
N LEU A 207 20.27 5.18 -8.05
CA LEU A 207 19.84 6.45 -8.68
C LEU A 207 19.83 7.65 -7.71
N GLU A 208 20.77 7.70 -6.75
CA GLU A 208 20.88 8.79 -5.78
C GLU A 208 21.03 10.17 -6.46
N GLU A 209 21.67 10.21 -7.62
CA GLU A 209 21.89 11.42 -8.42
C GLU A 209 20.60 12.02 -8.99
N THR A 210 19.54 11.25 -9.04
CA THR A 210 18.23 11.73 -9.54
C THR A 210 17.36 12.37 -8.45
N GLY A 211 17.76 12.22 -7.18
CA GLY A 211 17.00 12.68 -6.03
C GLY A 211 15.77 11.84 -5.71
N GLY A 212 15.61 10.66 -6.33
CA GLY A 212 14.49 9.75 -6.16
C GLY A 212 14.89 8.35 -5.75
#